data_2b0884a8b0b155c6082515459402fe40
#
_entry.id   2b0884a8b0b155c6082515459402fe40
#
_cell.length_a   1.000
_cell.length_b   1.000
_cell.length_c   1.000
_cell.angle_alpha   90.00
_cell.angle_beta   90.00
_cell.angle_gamma   90.00
#
_symmetry.space_group_name_H-M   'P 1'
#
loop_
_entity.id
_entity.type
_entity.pdbx_description
1 polymer ?
#
loop_
_entity_poly.entity_id
_entity_poly.type
_entity_poly.pdbx_seq_one_letter_code
_entity_poly.pdbx_strand_id
1 'polypeptide(L)'
;PSRIERVTVNKGDLVTFHMTNLERAQDETHGFTIGGFDQHASLEPGETTTMEFVADIEGVFPYYCTEFCSALHLEMMGYMMVKDPNKKYVSAQKMKMETMSPEELKAEYDKAVAVNAATDAVIQSVVKFLKDNKFGDHKVVADLVTDAFDQYGQIPAEKKKSDDAIKSGDIEKAVLHEGMIWQLMVKTADVGIRAKDTLVTKIATQQSAAAARGA
;
A
#
# COMPACT_ATOMS: atom_id res chain seq x y z
N PRO A 1 -3.15 -5.01 8.57
CA PRO A 1 -2.15 -5.58 7.68
C PRO A 1 -0.86 -4.83 7.86
N SER A 2 0.21 -5.57 8.18
CA SER A 2 1.55 -5.00 8.31
C SER A 2 1.92 -4.33 6.98
N ARG A 3 2.38 -3.10 7.07
CA ARG A 3 2.91 -2.38 5.91
C ARG A 3 4.11 -3.18 5.42
N ILE A 4 4.14 -3.55 4.14
CA ILE A 4 5.30 -4.24 3.56
C ILE A 4 6.52 -3.36 3.78
N GLU A 5 7.46 -3.86 4.57
CA GLU A 5 8.69 -3.14 4.88
C GLU A 5 9.59 -3.04 3.65
N ARG A 6 10.15 -1.85 3.43
CA ARG A 6 11.10 -1.60 2.34
C ARG A 6 12.40 -1.04 2.89
N VAL A 7 13.48 -1.74 2.59
CA VAL A 7 14.84 -1.27 2.84
C VAL A 7 15.42 -0.75 1.53
N THR A 8 16.09 0.39 1.55
CA THR A 8 16.76 0.94 0.36
C THR A 8 18.24 1.13 0.69
N VAL A 9 19.10 0.58 -0.15
CA VAL A 9 20.56 0.66 -0.05
C VAL A 9 21.14 1.02 -1.43
N ASN A 10 22.41 1.43 -1.47
CA ASN A 10 23.11 1.65 -2.74
C ASN A 10 23.89 0.39 -3.13
N LYS A 11 24.07 0.22 -4.44
CA LYS A 11 24.96 -0.81 -4.96
C LYS A 11 26.39 -0.60 -4.43
N GLY A 12 26.93 -1.65 -3.85
CA GLY A 12 28.25 -1.66 -3.21
C GLY A 12 28.22 -1.41 -1.71
N ASP A 13 27.06 -1.06 -1.12
CA ASP A 13 26.95 -0.93 0.33
C ASP A 13 27.16 -2.29 1.02
N LEU A 14 27.88 -2.28 2.15
CA LEU A 14 27.90 -3.38 3.08
C LEU A 14 26.62 -3.29 3.92
N VAL A 15 25.79 -4.31 3.81
CA VAL A 15 24.50 -4.39 4.49
C VAL A 15 24.61 -5.34 5.67
N THR A 16 24.22 -4.89 6.85
CA THR A 16 24.16 -5.69 8.06
C THR A 16 22.71 -5.75 8.56
N PHE A 17 22.15 -6.95 8.66
CA PHE A 17 20.87 -7.22 9.30
C PHE A 17 21.10 -7.78 10.69
N HIS A 18 20.56 -7.10 11.70
CA HIS A 18 20.40 -7.63 13.05
C HIS A 18 18.95 -8.05 13.23
N MET A 19 18.72 -9.33 13.42
CA MET A 19 17.38 -9.91 13.51
C MET A 19 17.20 -10.60 14.85
N THR A 20 16.10 -10.32 15.53
CA THR A 20 15.75 -10.96 16.79
C THR A 20 14.38 -11.61 16.66
N ASN A 21 14.28 -12.89 16.94
CA ASN A 21 13.01 -13.56 17.12
C ASN A 21 12.46 -13.23 18.51
N LEU A 22 11.36 -12.47 18.58
CA LEU A 22 10.75 -12.02 19.83
C LEU A 22 9.71 -12.98 20.38
N GLU A 23 9.47 -14.10 19.71
CA GLU A 23 8.52 -15.11 20.14
C GLU A 23 9.00 -15.84 21.40
N ARG A 24 8.07 -16.46 22.11
CA ARG A 24 8.34 -17.13 23.38
C ARG A 24 8.01 -18.63 23.38
N ALA A 25 7.22 -19.07 22.42
CA ALA A 25 6.88 -20.48 22.26
C ALA A 25 8.02 -21.21 21.54
N GLN A 26 8.35 -22.43 21.96
CA GLN A 26 9.49 -23.19 21.46
C GLN A 26 9.34 -23.65 20.01
N ASP A 27 8.13 -23.65 19.48
CA ASP A 27 7.80 -24.08 18.11
C ASP A 27 7.63 -22.90 17.12
N GLU A 28 7.95 -21.68 17.55
CA GLU A 28 7.86 -20.47 16.73
C GLU A 28 9.22 -20.05 16.19
N THR A 29 9.91 -20.98 15.52
CA THR A 29 11.14 -20.70 14.78
C THR A 29 10.82 -19.92 13.51
N HIS A 30 11.61 -18.88 13.22
CA HIS A 30 11.53 -18.10 11.99
C HIS A 30 12.72 -18.37 11.10
N GLY A 31 12.49 -18.42 9.80
CA GLY A 31 13.57 -18.33 8.82
C GLY A 31 13.66 -16.92 8.25
N PHE A 32 14.81 -16.54 7.73
CA PHE A 32 15.00 -15.32 7.00
C PHE A 32 15.86 -15.57 5.77
N THR A 33 15.41 -15.14 4.60
CA THR A 33 16.20 -15.20 3.37
C THR A 33 16.04 -13.94 2.55
N ILE A 34 17.08 -13.57 1.80
CA ILE A 34 17.05 -12.51 0.78
C ILE A 34 17.38 -13.14 -0.55
N GLY A 35 16.44 -13.08 -1.50
CA GLY A 35 16.69 -13.56 -2.85
C GLY A 35 17.83 -12.81 -3.52
N GLY A 36 18.68 -13.52 -4.27
CA GLY A 36 19.74 -12.94 -5.07
C GLY A 36 21.07 -12.70 -4.36
N PHE A 37 21.15 -12.84 -3.03
CA PHE A 37 22.38 -12.63 -2.25
C PHE A 37 22.85 -13.87 -1.50
N ASP A 38 22.21 -15.02 -1.72
CA ASP A 38 22.53 -16.30 -1.04
C ASP A 38 22.62 -16.15 0.50
N GLN A 39 21.69 -15.38 1.05
CA GLN A 39 21.62 -15.12 2.48
C GLN A 39 20.43 -15.87 3.08
N HIS A 40 20.73 -16.64 4.12
CA HIS A 40 19.73 -17.41 4.87
C HIS A 40 20.12 -17.50 6.34
N ALA A 41 19.14 -17.39 7.23
CA ALA A 41 19.28 -17.63 8.66
C ALA A 41 18.03 -18.32 9.21
N SER A 42 18.21 -19.20 10.19
CA SER A 42 17.14 -19.69 11.07
C SER A 42 17.28 -18.99 12.41
N LEU A 43 16.18 -18.60 13.02
CA LEU A 43 16.13 -17.88 14.29
C LEU A 43 15.18 -18.60 15.25
N GLU A 44 15.76 -19.22 16.27
CA GLU A 44 14.99 -19.80 17.36
C GLU A 44 14.35 -18.71 18.23
N PRO A 45 13.26 -19.02 18.96
CA PRO A 45 12.65 -18.07 19.90
C PRO A 45 13.67 -17.44 20.86
N GLY A 46 13.68 -16.11 20.91
CA GLY A 46 14.61 -15.32 21.72
C GLY A 46 16.03 -15.17 21.13
N GLU A 47 16.32 -15.79 19.99
CA GLU A 47 17.62 -15.68 19.32
C GLU A 47 17.77 -14.34 18.60
N THR A 48 19.03 -13.83 18.62
CA THR A 48 19.46 -12.70 17.79
C THR A 48 20.56 -13.17 16.87
N THR A 49 20.37 -13.00 15.58
CA THR A 49 21.35 -13.34 14.54
C THR A 49 21.75 -12.09 13.76
N THR A 50 23.01 -12.06 13.32
CA THR A 50 23.57 -11.01 12.46
C THR A 50 23.97 -11.61 11.13
N MET A 51 23.53 -10.97 10.05
CA MET A 51 23.84 -11.34 8.67
C MET A 51 24.48 -10.14 7.98
N GLU A 52 25.59 -10.36 7.26
CA GLU A 52 26.32 -9.31 6.58
C GLU A 52 26.68 -9.72 5.15
N PHE A 53 26.45 -8.84 4.19
CA PHE A 53 26.78 -9.05 2.79
C PHE A 53 26.93 -7.73 2.04
N VAL A 54 27.56 -7.76 0.87
CA VAL A 54 27.67 -6.60 -0.02
C VAL A 54 26.49 -6.61 -1.00
N ALA A 55 25.78 -5.50 -1.10
CA ALA A 55 24.68 -5.32 -2.05
C ALA A 55 25.22 -5.00 -3.45
N ASP A 56 25.85 -5.96 -4.12
CA ASP A 56 26.58 -5.79 -5.37
C ASP A 56 25.70 -5.93 -6.63
N ILE A 57 24.45 -6.36 -6.49
CA ILE A 57 23.49 -6.55 -7.58
C ILE A 57 22.40 -5.48 -7.48
N GLU A 58 22.22 -4.69 -8.54
CA GLU A 58 21.13 -3.72 -8.65
C GLU A 58 19.78 -4.42 -8.87
N GLY A 59 18.73 -3.99 -8.16
CA GLY A 59 17.39 -4.56 -8.32
C GLY A 59 16.50 -4.43 -7.11
N VAL A 60 15.39 -5.18 -7.16
CA VAL A 60 14.45 -5.32 -6.04
C VAL A 60 14.45 -6.78 -5.61
N PHE A 61 14.80 -7.02 -4.38
CA PHE A 61 15.00 -8.36 -3.83
C PHE A 61 14.00 -8.60 -2.70
N PRO A 62 13.15 -9.64 -2.81
CA PRO A 62 12.29 -10.02 -1.70
C PRO A 62 13.11 -10.62 -0.58
N TYR A 63 12.74 -10.31 0.66
CA TYR A 63 13.14 -11.07 1.83
C TYR A 63 11.89 -11.57 2.53
N TYR A 64 11.93 -12.76 3.07
CA TYR A 64 10.78 -13.44 3.64
C TYR A 64 11.17 -14.53 4.63
N CYS A 65 10.19 -14.93 5.45
CA CYS A 65 10.31 -16.06 6.34
C CYS A 65 10.27 -17.37 5.55
N THR A 66 11.17 -18.31 5.86
CA THR A 66 11.27 -19.62 5.20
C THR A 66 10.76 -20.78 6.06
N GLU A 67 10.48 -20.53 7.36
CA GLU A 67 9.94 -21.52 8.29
C GLU A 67 8.45 -21.29 8.52
N PHE A 68 7.66 -22.37 8.48
CA PHE A 68 6.22 -22.25 8.77
C PHE A 68 6.01 -22.00 10.27
N CYS A 69 5.99 -20.75 10.65
CA CYS A 69 5.97 -20.28 12.04
C CYS A 69 4.56 -19.93 12.56
N SER A 70 3.61 -19.59 11.69
CA SER A 70 2.26 -19.17 12.10
C SER A 70 1.30 -19.16 10.91
N ALA A 71 0.01 -18.93 11.19
CA ALA A 71 -1.02 -18.74 10.15
C ALA A 71 -0.75 -17.51 9.25
N LEU A 72 0.04 -16.54 9.73
CA LEU A 72 0.43 -15.33 8.97
C LEU A 72 1.82 -15.46 8.34
N HIS A 73 2.38 -16.65 8.26
CA HIS A 73 3.71 -16.89 7.70
C HIS A 73 3.92 -16.25 6.32
N LEU A 74 2.94 -16.32 5.43
CA LEU A 74 3.03 -15.75 4.08
C LEU A 74 3.00 -14.20 4.05
N GLU A 75 2.57 -13.58 5.13
CA GLU A 75 2.57 -12.11 5.29
C GLU A 75 3.92 -11.57 5.79
N MET A 76 4.83 -12.46 6.22
CA MET A 76 6.15 -12.11 6.77
C MET A 76 7.16 -11.92 5.64
N MET A 77 7.01 -10.83 4.91
CA MET A 77 7.87 -10.50 3.78
C MET A 77 8.10 -8.99 3.66
N GLY A 78 9.19 -8.65 2.98
CA GLY A 78 9.50 -7.28 2.60
C GLY A 78 10.38 -7.24 1.36
N TYR A 79 10.86 -6.05 1.01
CA TYR A 79 11.70 -5.86 -0.16
C TYR A 79 12.90 -4.99 0.16
N MET A 80 14.08 -5.45 -0.26
CA MET A 80 15.29 -4.65 -0.33
C MET A 80 15.46 -4.12 -1.76
N MET A 81 15.61 -2.81 -1.88
CA MET A 81 15.88 -2.14 -3.14
C MET A 81 17.35 -1.70 -3.16
N VAL A 82 18.11 -2.25 -4.09
CA VAL A 82 19.50 -1.85 -4.34
C VAL A 82 19.54 -0.91 -5.53
N LYS A 83 19.97 0.32 -5.32
CA LYS A 83 20.06 1.37 -6.35
C LYS A 83 21.51 1.64 -6.72
N ASP A 84 21.79 1.81 -8.01
CA ASP A 84 23.04 2.40 -8.45
C ASP A 84 22.98 3.93 -8.26
N PRO A 85 23.80 4.54 -7.40
CA PRO A 85 23.76 5.98 -7.16
C PRO A 85 24.09 6.82 -8.40
N ASN A 86 24.72 6.22 -9.42
CA ASN A 86 25.06 6.89 -10.67
C ASN A 86 23.96 6.80 -11.73
N LYS A 87 22.89 6.03 -11.49
CA LYS A 87 21.77 5.89 -12.42
C LYS A 87 20.59 6.78 -12.03
N LYS A 88 20.00 7.39 -13.03
CA LYS A 88 18.71 8.06 -12.90
C LYS A 88 17.60 7.05 -13.15
N TYR A 89 16.89 6.67 -12.06
CA TYR A 89 15.74 5.78 -12.16
C TYR A 89 14.51 6.57 -12.61
N VAL A 90 13.87 6.05 -13.65
CA VAL A 90 12.62 6.61 -14.19
C VAL A 90 11.56 5.53 -14.07
N SER A 91 10.35 5.90 -13.63
CA SER A 91 9.25 4.94 -13.56
C SER A 91 8.90 4.39 -14.94
N ALA A 92 8.42 3.14 -15.01
CA ALA A 92 7.96 2.55 -16.28
C ALA A 92 6.87 3.40 -16.96
N GLN A 93 6.01 4.04 -16.15
CA GLN A 93 5.00 4.97 -16.66
C GLN A 93 5.66 6.19 -17.36
N LYS A 94 6.68 6.79 -16.75
CA LYS A 94 7.39 7.91 -17.35
C LYS A 94 8.12 7.51 -18.62
N MET A 95 8.80 6.35 -18.63
CA MET A 95 9.44 5.81 -19.84
C MET A 95 8.44 5.60 -20.97
N LYS A 96 7.23 5.09 -20.67
CA LYS A 96 6.14 4.94 -21.64
C LYS A 96 5.71 6.29 -22.20
N MET A 97 5.53 7.30 -21.33
CA MET A 97 5.07 8.63 -21.73
C MET A 97 6.10 9.37 -22.62
N GLU A 98 7.39 9.19 -22.37
CA GLU A 98 8.46 9.77 -23.18
C GLU A 98 8.44 9.29 -24.66
N THR A 99 7.74 8.20 -24.96
CA THR A 99 7.57 7.65 -26.33
C THR A 99 6.22 7.98 -26.97
N MET A 100 5.33 8.65 -26.24
CA MET A 100 3.99 9.00 -26.72
C MET A 100 3.98 10.32 -27.51
N SER A 101 3.12 10.38 -28.52
CA SER A 101 2.80 11.65 -29.18
C SER A 101 1.99 12.57 -28.24
N PRO A 102 1.92 13.88 -28.51
CA PRO A 102 1.08 14.80 -27.75
C PRO A 102 -0.40 14.39 -27.72
N GLU A 103 -0.92 13.82 -28.79
CA GLU A 103 -2.29 13.33 -28.91
C GLU A 103 -2.52 12.10 -28.01
N GLU A 104 -1.56 11.17 -28.00
CA GLU A 104 -1.61 9.99 -27.13
C GLU A 104 -1.51 10.37 -25.66
N LEU A 105 -0.62 11.31 -25.30
CA LEU A 105 -0.54 11.85 -23.94
C LEU A 105 -1.85 12.51 -23.50
N LYS A 106 -2.47 13.28 -24.39
CA LYS A 106 -3.77 13.92 -24.11
C LYS A 106 -4.86 12.88 -23.91
N ALA A 107 -4.90 11.83 -24.73
CA ALA A 107 -5.86 10.73 -24.56
C ALA A 107 -5.66 9.98 -23.24
N GLU A 108 -4.40 9.73 -22.82
CA GLU A 108 -4.09 9.10 -21.54
C GLU A 108 -4.49 9.99 -20.35
N TYR A 109 -4.30 11.30 -20.48
CA TYR A 109 -4.79 12.26 -19.47
C TYR A 109 -6.32 12.22 -19.36
N ASP A 110 -7.05 12.31 -20.47
CA ASP A 110 -8.51 12.30 -20.47
C ASP A 110 -9.06 10.99 -19.89
N LYS A 111 -8.41 9.85 -20.20
CA LYS A 111 -8.72 8.55 -19.64
C LYS A 111 -8.48 8.53 -18.11
N ALA A 112 -7.37 9.06 -17.64
CA ALA A 112 -7.05 9.12 -16.22
C ALA A 112 -8.08 9.97 -15.46
N VAL A 113 -8.47 11.12 -15.99
CA VAL A 113 -9.53 11.98 -15.43
C VAL A 113 -10.86 11.23 -15.35
N ALA A 114 -11.24 10.50 -16.41
CA ALA A 114 -12.49 9.74 -16.43
C ALA A 114 -12.49 8.59 -15.39
N VAL A 115 -11.36 7.88 -15.24
CA VAL A 115 -11.21 6.83 -14.24
C VAL A 115 -11.30 7.40 -12.83
N ASN A 116 -10.65 8.55 -12.57
CA ASN A 116 -10.71 9.23 -11.29
C ASN A 116 -12.15 9.67 -10.96
N ALA A 117 -12.88 10.21 -11.91
CA ALA A 117 -14.29 10.60 -11.72
C ALA A 117 -15.18 9.39 -11.40
N ALA A 118 -14.99 8.25 -12.08
CA ALA A 118 -15.72 7.02 -11.80
C ALA A 118 -15.39 6.46 -10.41
N THR A 119 -14.12 6.50 -10.01
CA THR A 119 -13.66 6.05 -8.69
C THR A 119 -14.23 6.95 -7.58
N ASP A 120 -14.26 8.28 -7.79
CA ASP A 120 -14.88 9.21 -6.85
C ASP A 120 -16.38 8.92 -6.65
N ALA A 121 -17.12 8.60 -7.71
CA ALA A 121 -18.52 8.22 -7.61
C ALA A 121 -18.75 6.99 -6.71
N VAL A 122 -17.85 6.01 -6.76
CA VAL A 122 -17.88 4.85 -5.85
C VAL A 122 -17.62 5.29 -4.40
N ILE A 123 -16.62 6.14 -4.15
CA ILE A 123 -16.32 6.68 -2.82
C ILE A 123 -17.55 7.42 -2.26
N GLN A 124 -18.17 8.29 -3.04
CA GLN A 124 -19.36 9.05 -2.63
C GLN A 124 -20.55 8.12 -2.30
N SER A 125 -20.73 7.04 -3.06
CA SER A 125 -21.74 6.02 -2.77
C SER A 125 -21.49 5.33 -1.42
N VAL A 126 -20.24 4.97 -1.12
CA VAL A 126 -19.85 4.37 0.16
C VAL A 126 -20.05 5.36 1.30
N VAL A 127 -19.62 6.60 1.14
CA VAL A 127 -19.79 7.67 2.14
C VAL A 127 -21.28 7.90 2.45
N LYS A 128 -22.12 7.94 1.41
CA LYS A 128 -23.57 8.05 1.58
C LYS A 128 -24.13 6.89 2.40
N PHE A 129 -23.77 5.65 2.05
CA PHE A 129 -24.22 4.46 2.79
C PHE A 129 -23.82 4.53 4.27
N LEU A 130 -22.57 4.90 4.57
CA LEU A 130 -22.06 5.01 5.93
C LEU A 130 -22.84 6.05 6.75
N LYS A 131 -23.10 7.22 6.15
CA LYS A 131 -23.88 8.30 6.79
C LYS A 131 -25.32 7.88 7.05
N ASP A 132 -25.99 7.29 6.05
CA ASP A 132 -27.38 6.83 6.15
C ASP A 132 -27.54 5.76 7.26
N ASN A 133 -26.51 4.99 7.55
CA ASN A 133 -26.47 3.97 8.59
C ASN A 133 -25.75 4.41 9.88
N LYS A 134 -25.59 5.71 10.12
CA LYS A 134 -25.09 6.32 11.36
C LYS A 134 -23.75 5.72 11.83
N PHE A 135 -22.77 5.63 10.92
CA PHE A 135 -21.47 5.01 11.19
C PHE A 135 -20.77 5.53 12.46
N GLY A 136 -21.02 6.77 12.85
CA GLY A 136 -20.44 7.42 14.03
C GLY A 136 -20.80 6.74 15.36
N ASP A 137 -21.91 5.97 15.40
CA ASP A 137 -22.31 5.20 16.58
C ASP A 137 -21.42 3.96 16.80
N HIS A 138 -20.50 3.67 15.89
CA HIS A 138 -19.61 2.51 15.89
C HIS A 138 -18.14 2.93 15.84
N LYS A 139 -17.46 3.00 16.99
CA LYS A 139 -16.08 3.51 17.09
C LYS A 139 -15.11 2.95 16.05
N VAL A 140 -15.06 1.63 15.86
CA VAL A 140 -14.13 1.00 14.89
C VAL A 140 -14.42 1.46 13.46
N VAL A 141 -15.68 1.66 13.10
CA VAL A 141 -16.08 2.15 11.78
C VAL A 141 -15.71 3.62 11.64
N ALA A 142 -15.93 4.42 12.68
CA ALA A 142 -15.58 5.84 12.70
C ALA A 142 -14.06 6.05 12.54
N ASP A 143 -13.24 5.23 13.20
CA ASP A 143 -11.78 5.27 13.07
C ASP A 143 -11.35 4.97 11.60
N LEU A 144 -11.91 3.92 10.97
CA LEU A 144 -11.65 3.60 9.55
C LEU A 144 -12.08 4.74 8.61
N VAL A 145 -13.22 5.35 8.89
CA VAL A 145 -13.72 6.48 8.08
C VAL A 145 -12.79 7.69 8.21
N THR A 146 -12.24 7.95 9.40
CA THR A 146 -11.25 9.02 9.61
C THR A 146 -10.00 8.78 8.76
N ASP A 147 -9.44 7.56 8.79
CA ASP A 147 -8.28 7.20 7.96
C ASP A 147 -8.56 7.38 6.46
N ALA A 148 -9.77 7.03 6.01
CA ALA A 148 -10.18 7.24 4.62
C ALA A 148 -10.25 8.74 4.25
N PHE A 149 -10.79 9.58 5.13
CA PHE A 149 -10.87 11.02 4.90
C PHE A 149 -9.49 11.69 4.87
N ASP A 150 -8.53 11.25 5.67
CA ASP A 150 -7.16 11.76 5.65
C ASP A 150 -6.47 11.49 4.30
N GLN A 151 -6.72 10.33 3.69
CA GLN A 151 -6.24 10.03 2.34
C GLN A 151 -6.95 10.90 1.29
N TYR A 152 -8.28 10.98 1.36
CA TYR A 152 -9.09 11.77 0.43
C TYR A 152 -8.75 13.26 0.48
N GLY A 153 -8.44 13.79 1.66
CA GLY A 153 -8.09 15.19 1.89
C GLY A 153 -6.83 15.66 1.14
N GLN A 154 -6.00 14.75 0.64
CA GLN A 154 -4.81 15.07 -0.15
C GLN A 154 -5.13 15.29 -1.64
N ILE A 155 -6.28 14.81 -2.13
CA ILE A 155 -6.68 14.87 -3.55
C ILE A 155 -6.75 16.30 -4.10
N PRO A 156 -7.34 17.30 -3.40
CA PRO A 156 -7.41 18.66 -3.91
C PRO A 156 -6.05 19.29 -4.23
N ALA A 157 -5.02 18.97 -3.43
CA ALA A 157 -3.66 19.46 -3.66
C ALA A 157 -3.03 18.84 -4.92
N GLU A 158 -3.23 17.54 -5.14
CA GLU A 158 -2.77 16.87 -6.37
C GLU A 158 -3.56 17.32 -7.59
N LYS A 159 -4.88 17.55 -7.46
CA LYS A 159 -5.71 18.07 -8.54
C LYS A 159 -5.26 19.46 -8.99
N LYS A 160 -4.95 20.34 -8.05
CA LYS A 160 -4.37 21.66 -8.37
C LYS A 160 -3.08 21.53 -9.18
N LYS A 161 -2.18 20.62 -8.82
CA LYS A 161 -0.92 20.40 -9.56
C LYS A 161 -1.19 19.88 -10.98
N SER A 162 -2.16 18.98 -11.15
CA SER A 162 -2.62 18.49 -12.45
C SER A 162 -3.15 19.64 -13.32
N ASP A 163 -4.06 20.47 -12.77
CA ASP A 163 -4.64 21.60 -13.46
C ASP A 163 -3.58 22.67 -13.84
N ASP A 164 -2.62 22.94 -12.97
CA ASP A 164 -1.53 23.86 -13.24
C ASP A 164 -0.59 23.32 -14.34
N ALA A 165 -0.33 22.01 -14.38
CA ALA A 165 0.44 21.36 -15.41
C ALA A 165 -0.24 21.45 -16.78
N ILE A 166 -1.57 21.20 -16.85
CA ILE A 166 -2.37 21.37 -18.08
C ILE A 166 -2.29 22.81 -18.59
N LYS A 167 -2.46 23.81 -17.70
CA LYS A 167 -2.40 25.23 -18.06
C LYS A 167 -1.02 25.63 -18.60
N SER A 168 0.05 25.00 -18.12
CA SER A 168 1.40 25.24 -18.62
C SER A 168 1.77 24.44 -19.88
N GLY A 169 0.87 23.56 -20.34
CA GLY A 169 1.12 22.68 -21.50
C GLY A 169 1.94 21.43 -21.18
N ASP A 170 2.24 21.16 -19.89
CA ASP A 170 2.99 20.00 -19.43
C ASP A 170 2.03 18.80 -19.19
N ILE A 171 1.58 18.20 -20.29
CA ILE A 171 0.61 17.09 -20.26
C ILE A 171 1.17 15.87 -19.54
N GLU A 172 2.47 15.56 -19.73
CA GLU A 172 3.15 14.44 -19.05
C GLU A 172 3.02 14.57 -17.53
N LYS A 173 3.32 15.74 -17.00
CA LYS A 173 3.23 16.03 -15.58
C LYS A 173 1.78 15.97 -15.08
N ALA A 174 0.82 16.41 -15.89
CA ALA A 174 -0.60 16.30 -15.56
C ALA A 174 -1.04 14.83 -15.43
N VAL A 175 -0.63 13.94 -16.36
CA VAL A 175 -0.88 12.50 -16.31
C VAL A 175 -0.32 11.88 -15.03
N LEU A 176 0.90 12.29 -14.62
CA LEU A 176 1.50 11.80 -13.38
C LEU A 176 0.68 12.19 -12.14
N HIS A 177 0.21 13.44 -12.08
CA HIS A 177 -0.63 13.89 -10.96
C HIS A 177 -2.00 13.20 -10.94
N GLU A 178 -2.63 12.96 -12.10
CA GLU A 178 -3.86 12.15 -12.16
C GLU A 178 -3.63 10.72 -11.69
N GLY A 179 -2.46 10.12 -11.97
CA GLY A 179 -2.06 8.82 -11.43
C GLY A 179 -1.92 8.83 -9.89
N MET A 180 -1.39 9.91 -9.30
CA MET A 180 -1.31 10.09 -7.86
C MET A 180 -2.71 10.23 -7.23
N ILE A 181 -3.60 10.99 -7.86
CA ILE A 181 -5.01 11.11 -7.46
C ILE A 181 -5.67 9.74 -7.45
N TRP A 182 -5.49 8.95 -8.50
CA TRP A 182 -6.03 7.58 -8.55
C TRP A 182 -5.54 6.71 -7.40
N GLN A 183 -4.25 6.76 -7.06
CA GLN A 183 -3.71 6.00 -5.92
C GLN A 183 -4.33 6.41 -4.58
N LEU A 184 -4.55 7.70 -4.36
CA LEU A 184 -5.22 8.22 -3.17
C LEU A 184 -6.68 7.74 -3.12
N MET A 185 -7.39 7.81 -4.24
CA MET A 185 -8.78 7.36 -4.36
C MET A 185 -8.93 5.86 -4.12
N VAL A 186 -8.05 5.03 -4.68
CA VAL A 186 -8.08 3.57 -4.46
C VAL A 186 -7.86 3.24 -3.00
N LYS A 187 -6.91 3.88 -2.32
CA LYS A 187 -6.69 3.70 -0.88
C LYS A 187 -7.93 4.13 -0.07
N THR A 188 -8.51 5.27 -0.41
CA THR A 188 -9.73 5.77 0.24
C THR A 188 -10.90 4.80 0.05
N ALA A 189 -11.09 4.30 -1.18
CA ALA A 189 -12.15 3.35 -1.51
C ALA A 189 -11.98 2.02 -0.75
N ASP A 190 -10.75 1.48 -0.68
CA ASP A 190 -10.46 0.25 0.06
C ASP A 190 -10.82 0.37 1.54
N VAL A 191 -10.37 1.44 2.20
CA VAL A 191 -10.69 1.68 3.62
C VAL A 191 -12.18 1.94 3.80
N GLY A 192 -12.80 2.70 2.91
CA GLY A 192 -14.24 2.97 2.94
C GLY A 192 -15.10 1.71 2.78
N ILE A 193 -14.72 0.80 1.88
CA ILE A 193 -15.40 -0.48 1.68
C ILE A 193 -15.27 -1.34 2.94
N ARG A 194 -14.09 -1.43 3.53
CA ARG A 194 -13.88 -2.16 4.81
C ARG A 194 -14.72 -1.58 5.94
N ALA A 195 -14.83 -0.26 6.02
CA ALA A 195 -15.70 0.41 6.98
C ALA A 195 -17.18 0.02 6.77
N LYS A 196 -17.65 0.03 5.51
CA LYS A 196 -18.99 -0.40 5.12
C LYS A 196 -19.26 -1.86 5.52
N ASP A 197 -18.36 -2.78 5.17
CA ASP A 197 -18.53 -4.21 5.46
C ASP A 197 -18.54 -4.48 6.97
N THR A 198 -17.70 -3.78 7.72
CA THR A 198 -17.69 -3.82 9.19
C THR A 198 -19.03 -3.34 9.77
N LEU A 199 -19.59 -2.26 9.24
CA LEU A 199 -20.87 -1.70 9.67
C LEU A 199 -22.03 -2.66 9.37
N VAL A 200 -22.07 -3.23 8.17
CA VAL A 200 -23.07 -4.24 7.78
C VAL A 200 -23.06 -5.43 8.73
N THR A 201 -21.87 -5.96 9.02
CA THR A 201 -21.72 -7.09 9.95
C THR A 201 -22.22 -6.74 11.35
N LYS A 202 -21.92 -5.54 11.86
CA LYS A 202 -22.38 -5.10 13.18
C LYS A 202 -23.92 -4.95 13.24
N ILE A 203 -24.51 -4.35 12.20
CA ILE A 203 -25.97 -4.21 12.12
C ILE A 203 -26.64 -5.59 12.11
N ALA A 204 -26.17 -6.52 11.29
CA ALA A 204 -26.72 -7.87 11.23
C ALA A 204 -26.60 -8.61 12.58
N THR A 205 -25.48 -8.47 13.28
CA THR A 205 -25.28 -9.07 14.61
C THR A 205 -26.24 -8.49 15.65
N GLN A 206 -26.46 -7.18 15.62
CA GLN A 206 -27.41 -6.52 16.53
C GLN A 206 -28.84 -6.97 16.29
N GLN A 207 -29.26 -7.09 15.03
CA GLN A 207 -30.58 -7.55 14.65
C GLN A 207 -30.82 -9.00 15.09
N SER A 208 -29.84 -9.89 14.89
CA SER A 208 -29.90 -11.29 15.33
C SER A 208 -30.00 -11.40 16.85
N ALA A 209 -29.24 -10.60 17.61
CA ALA A 209 -29.30 -10.58 19.08
C ALA A 209 -30.59 -9.98 19.59
N ALA A 210 -31.23 -9.06 18.91
CA ALA A 210 -32.54 -8.51 19.25
C ALA A 210 -33.65 -9.53 19.02
N ALA A 211 -33.60 -10.26 17.89
CA ALA A 211 -34.56 -11.33 17.61
C ALA A 211 -34.49 -12.46 18.62
N ALA A 212 -33.28 -12.87 19.05
CA ALA A 212 -33.10 -13.91 20.07
C ALA A 212 -33.58 -13.50 21.49
N ARG A 213 -33.69 -12.20 21.77
CA ARG A 213 -34.22 -11.71 23.08
C ARG A 213 -35.72 -11.47 23.08
N GLY A 214 -36.34 -11.42 21.90
CA GLY A 214 -37.79 -11.24 21.75
C GLY A 214 -38.57 -12.55 21.54
N ALA A 215 -37.87 -13.67 21.45
CA ALA A 215 -38.41 -15.05 21.46
C ALA A 215 -38.26 -15.69 22.81
#